data_f23ba5f17a8a7299d8282617e69f1751
#
_entry.id   f23ba5f17a8a7299d8282617e69f1751
#
_cell.length_a   1.000
_cell.length_b   1.000
_cell.length_c   1.000
_cell.angle_alpha   90.00
_cell.angle_beta   90.00
_cell.angle_gamma   90.00
#
_symmetry.space_group_name_H-M   'P 1'
#
loop_
_entity.id
_entity.type
_entity.pdbx_description
1 polymer ?
#
loop_
_entity_poly.entity_id
_entity_poly.type
_entity_poly.pdbx_seq_one_letter_code
_entity_poly.pdbx_strand_id
1 'polypeptide(L)'
;MPNYPSDNRAGKRGRPPEGAERRKISVTVAKAFGIVEALAPETDRGLTLADLSQRVALPKSTVHRYLATLLELGLAQRSDTDRFRLGTKVIELAGVYLANSDLRNESQNTLDTLSAQANETVHLAVRSETEVVYIAKVESRHAVRMYSYIGARLPMYCTALGKAMMAFGPEDWLQETLGRGLEPRTPHTIINASALKADLEAIRARGFSIDNEENEIGVRCVGAPVFDFTRSVIGAISLSGPTERMDQERSAELGPVVREAARQISKRMGYTP
;
A
#
# COMPACT_ATOMS: atom_id res chain seq x y z
N MET A 1 15.70 1.49 4.07
CA MET A 1 16.64 0.40 4.43
C MET A 1 16.50 0.15 5.93
N PRO A 2 16.11 -1.03 6.41
CA PRO A 2 16.09 -1.31 7.83
C PRO A 2 17.53 -1.54 8.33
N ASN A 3 17.95 -0.70 9.29
CA ASN A 3 19.24 -0.79 9.98
C ASN A 3 19.19 -1.92 11.01
N TYR A 4 20.07 -2.91 10.88
CA TYR A 4 20.34 -3.89 11.93
C TYR A 4 21.48 -3.37 12.81
N PRO A 5 21.31 -3.28 14.15
CA PRO A 5 22.39 -2.87 15.04
C PRO A 5 23.40 -4.00 15.23
N SER A 6 24.68 -3.65 15.04
CA SER A 6 25.83 -4.46 15.45
C SER A 6 26.02 -4.38 16.97
N ASP A 7 26.10 -5.52 17.63
CA ASP A 7 26.35 -5.66 19.07
C ASP A 7 27.84 -5.45 19.39
N ASN A 8 28.14 -4.49 20.26
CA ASN A 8 29.17 -4.64 21.31
C ASN A 8 29.28 -3.39 22.20
N ARG A 9 28.78 -3.46 23.46
CA ARG A 9 29.43 -2.88 24.66
C ARG A 9 28.67 -3.29 25.93
N ALA A 10 29.41 -3.93 26.82
CA ALA A 10 28.97 -4.30 28.16
C ALA A 10 28.73 -3.06 29.05
N GLY A 11 27.56 -2.95 29.65
CA GLY A 11 27.20 -1.98 30.68
C GLY A 11 25.96 -2.39 31.44
N LYS A 12 26.11 -2.61 32.72
CA LYS A 12 25.23 -3.02 33.85
C LYS A 12 23.70 -3.02 33.54
N ARG A 13 23.12 -4.20 33.73
CA ARG A 13 21.72 -4.54 33.49
C ARG A 13 20.80 -4.04 34.61
N GLY A 14 19.90 -3.12 34.30
CA GLY A 14 18.61 -2.98 34.98
C GLY A 14 17.62 -3.97 34.36
N ARG A 15 16.87 -4.70 35.20
CA ARG A 15 15.84 -5.68 34.77
C ARG A 15 14.73 -4.96 34.03
N PRO A 16 14.38 -5.32 32.78
CA PRO A 16 13.25 -4.70 32.09
C PRO A 16 11.92 -5.24 32.64
N PRO A 17 10.80 -4.48 32.53
CA PRO A 17 9.50 -4.91 33.01
C PRO A 17 9.01 -6.15 32.26
N GLU A 18 8.50 -7.14 33.00
CA GLU A 18 7.84 -8.33 32.50
C GLU A 18 6.56 -7.93 31.75
N GLY A 19 6.43 -8.34 30.45
CA GLY A 19 5.14 -8.26 29.78
C GLY A 19 5.13 -8.02 28.27
N ALA A 20 6.27 -7.92 27.55
CA ALA A 20 6.27 -7.90 26.11
C ALA A 20 6.91 -9.21 25.58
N GLU A 21 6.10 -10.20 25.27
CA GLU A 21 6.55 -11.34 24.47
C GLU A 21 7.06 -10.82 23.11
N ARG A 22 8.36 -10.68 22.97
CA ARG A 22 8.99 -10.50 21.66
C ARG A 22 8.62 -11.71 20.81
N ARG A 23 7.71 -11.53 19.86
CA ARG A 23 7.40 -12.54 18.84
C ARG A 23 8.73 -12.98 18.22
N LYS A 24 9.12 -14.23 18.43
CA LYS A 24 10.33 -14.82 17.84
C LYS A 24 10.07 -14.97 16.33
N ILE A 25 10.46 -13.97 15.56
CA ILE A 25 10.41 -14.04 14.09
C ILE A 25 11.46 -15.07 13.65
N SER A 26 11.06 -16.03 12.82
CA SER A 26 12.00 -16.96 12.20
C SER A 26 12.90 -16.22 11.21
N VAL A 27 14.15 -16.03 11.58
CA VAL A 27 15.18 -15.35 10.76
C VAL A 27 15.31 -16.02 9.39
N THR A 28 15.19 -17.35 9.32
CA THR A 28 15.26 -18.12 8.07
C THR A 28 14.10 -17.75 7.13
N VAL A 29 12.86 -17.72 7.64
CA VAL A 29 11.69 -17.36 6.86
C VAL A 29 11.78 -15.90 6.41
N ALA A 30 12.15 -14.98 7.31
CA ALA A 30 12.30 -13.56 6.97
C ALA A 30 13.36 -13.34 5.87
N LYS A 31 14.49 -14.04 5.92
CA LYS A 31 15.52 -13.95 4.87
C LYS A 31 15.05 -14.52 3.53
N ALA A 32 14.31 -15.62 3.53
CA ALA A 32 13.74 -16.19 2.30
C ALA A 32 12.72 -15.24 1.66
N PHE A 33 11.81 -14.68 2.48
CA PHE A 33 10.84 -13.67 2.00
C PHE A 33 11.53 -12.40 1.51
N GLY A 34 12.58 -11.92 2.15
CA GLY A 34 13.36 -10.77 1.67
C GLY A 34 13.94 -10.98 0.27
N ILE A 35 14.24 -12.21 -0.14
CA ILE A 35 14.65 -12.51 -1.53
C ILE A 35 13.44 -12.40 -2.47
N VAL A 36 12.27 -12.91 -2.08
CA VAL A 36 11.03 -12.78 -2.88
C VAL A 36 10.67 -11.30 -3.09
N GLU A 37 10.75 -10.49 -2.03
CA GLU A 37 10.51 -9.04 -2.08
C GLU A 37 11.53 -8.32 -2.98
N ALA A 38 12.80 -8.74 -2.94
CA ALA A 38 13.85 -8.18 -3.80
C ALA A 38 13.63 -8.46 -5.29
N LEU A 39 12.93 -9.56 -5.62
CA LEU A 39 12.57 -9.92 -7.01
C LEU A 39 11.34 -9.16 -7.52
N ALA A 40 10.46 -8.64 -6.64
CA ALA A 40 9.19 -8.05 -7.02
C ALA A 40 9.28 -6.82 -7.93
N PRO A 41 10.24 -5.87 -7.77
CA PRO A 41 10.35 -4.69 -8.62
C PRO A 41 10.87 -4.97 -10.03
N GLU A 42 11.42 -6.16 -10.28
CA GLU A 42 12.09 -6.48 -11.55
C GLU A 42 11.15 -7.23 -12.50
N THR A 43 10.58 -6.52 -13.46
CA THR A 43 9.60 -7.09 -14.38
C THR A 43 10.22 -7.77 -15.60
N ASP A 44 11.22 -7.18 -16.29
CA ASP A 44 11.62 -7.63 -17.61
C ASP A 44 12.97 -8.38 -17.67
N ARG A 45 13.96 -7.94 -16.90
CA ARG A 45 15.33 -8.47 -17.01
C ARG A 45 15.69 -9.52 -15.96
N GLY A 46 14.99 -9.51 -14.82
CA GLY A 46 15.35 -10.32 -13.67
C GLY A 46 16.70 -9.92 -13.04
N LEU A 47 17.04 -10.52 -11.91
CA LEU A 47 18.27 -10.25 -11.15
C LEU A 47 19.23 -11.42 -11.21
N THR A 48 20.53 -11.13 -11.29
CA THR A 48 21.58 -12.14 -11.08
C THR A 48 21.70 -12.51 -9.61
N LEU A 49 22.37 -13.62 -9.30
CA LEU A 49 22.72 -14.00 -7.92
C LEU A 49 23.53 -12.90 -7.22
N ALA A 50 24.37 -12.17 -7.96
CA ALA A 50 25.19 -11.09 -7.41
C ALA A 50 24.32 -9.88 -7.02
N ASP A 51 23.39 -9.49 -7.90
CA ASP A 51 22.44 -8.39 -7.64
C ASP A 51 21.58 -8.69 -6.40
N LEU A 52 21.04 -9.90 -6.31
CA LEU A 52 20.25 -10.33 -5.16
C LEU A 52 21.06 -10.32 -3.86
N SER A 53 22.31 -10.86 -3.89
CA SER A 53 23.21 -10.86 -2.74
C SER A 53 23.44 -9.44 -2.22
N GLN A 54 23.62 -8.47 -3.11
CA GLN A 54 23.80 -7.08 -2.75
C GLN A 54 22.50 -6.46 -2.21
N ARG A 55 21.33 -6.68 -2.85
CA ARG A 55 20.04 -6.12 -2.42
C ARG A 55 19.61 -6.58 -1.04
N VAL A 56 19.74 -7.89 -0.77
CA VAL A 56 19.32 -8.46 0.52
C VAL A 56 20.41 -8.45 1.57
N ALA A 57 21.61 -7.94 1.27
CA ALA A 57 22.79 -7.90 2.14
C ALA A 57 23.14 -9.27 2.75
N LEU A 58 23.05 -10.34 1.94
CA LEU A 58 23.38 -11.71 2.34
C LEU A 58 24.50 -12.29 1.46
N PRO A 59 25.38 -13.18 2.01
CA PRO A 59 26.39 -13.87 1.21
C PRO A 59 25.75 -14.65 0.03
N LYS A 60 26.42 -14.69 -1.13
CA LYS A 60 25.96 -15.41 -2.33
C LYS A 60 25.60 -16.87 -2.06
N SER A 61 26.38 -17.57 -1.24
CA SER A 61 26.11 -18.96 -0.84
C SER A 61 24.78 -19.10 -0.07
N THR A 62 24.45 -18.13 0.76
CA THR A 62 23.19 -18.09 1.50
C THR A 62 22.02 -17.82 0.56
N VAL A 63 22.14 -16.82 -0.32
CA VAL A 63 21.11 -16.48 -1.31
C VAL A 63 20.87 -17.66 -2.26
N HIS A 64 21.94 -18.32 -2.73
CA HIS A 64 21.83 -19.49 -3.58
C HIS A 64 21.02 -20.63 -2.93
N ARG A 65 21.29 -20.92 -1.66
CA ARG A 65 20.55 -21.95 -0.91
C ARG A 65 19.07 -21.63 -0.77
N TYR A 66 18.71 -20.38 -0.48
CA TYR A 66 17.30 -19.96 -0.41
C TYR A 66 16.65 -19.96 -1.78
N LEU A 67 17.34 -19.48 -2.83
CA LEU A 67 16.83 -19.53 -4.20
C LEU A 67 16.52 -20.94 -4.66
N ALA A 68 17.35 -21.93 -4.32
CA ALA A 68 17.06 -23.34 -4.67
C ALA A 68 15.69 -23.76 -4.12
N THR A 69 15.41 -23.47 -2.85
CA THR A 69 14.10 -23.75 -2.24
C THR A 69 12.97 -22.93 -2.88
N LEU A 70 13.19 -21.63 -3.14
CA LEU A 70 12.17 -20.77 -3.74
C LEU A 70 11.84 -21.18 -5.19
N LEU A 71 12.81 -21.71 -5.96
CA LEU A 71 12.61 -22.30 -7.27
C LEU A 71 11.77 -23.59 -7.19
N GLU A 72 12.09 -24.48 -6.25
CA GLU A 72 11.33 -25.71 -6.01
C GLU A 72 9.88 -25.43 -5.58
N LEU A 73 9.65 -24.39 -4.77
CA LEU A 73 8.33 -23.94 -4.36
C LEU A 73 7.59 -23.15 -5.47
N GLY A 74 8.21 -22.84 -6.59
CA GLY A 74 7.64 -22.03 -7.66
C GLY A 74 7.50 -20.53 -7.31
N LEU A 75 8.07 -20.06 -6.18
CA LEU A 75 8.07 -18.65 -5.78
C LEU A 75 9.10 -17.80 -6.52
N ALA A 76 10.14 -18.45 -7.06
CA ALA A 76 11.09 -17.87 -8.00
C ALA A 76 11.12 -18.69 -9.28
N GLN A 77 11.59 -18.09 -10.37
CA GLN A 77 11.93 -18.78 -11.62
C GLN A 77 13.26 -18.25 -12.14
N ARG A 78 13.99 -19.11 -12.86
CA ARG A 78 15.28 -18.81 -13.48
C ARG A 78 15.12 -18.76 -14.99
N SER A 79 15.66 -17.73 -15.63
CA SER A 79 15.68 -17.61 -17.08
C SER A 79 16.88 -18.35 -17.68
N ASP A 80 16.87 -18.55 -18.99
CA ASP A 80 18.00 -19.15 -19.75
C ASP A 80 19.30 -18.32 -19.64
N THR A 81 19.18 -17.04 -19.30
CA THR A 81 20.31 -16.12 -19.09
C THR A 81 20.78 -16.06 -17.64
N ASP A 82 20.43 -17.03 -16.84
CA ASP A 82 20.86 -17.16 -15.43
C ASP A 82 20.41 -16.00 -14.53
N ARG A 83 19.21 -15.46 -14.81
CA ARG A 83 18.57 -14.41 -14.00
C ARG A 83 17.34 -14.94 -13.32
N PHE A 84 17.07 -14.40 -12.13
CA PHE A 84 15.96 -14.80 -11.26
C PHE A 84 14.87 -13.73 -11.28
N ARG A 85 13.62 -14.16 -11.26
CA ARG A 85 12.42 -13.33 -11.15
C ARG A 85 11.36 -14.07 -10.34
N LEU A 86 10.25 -13.38 -10.04
CA LEU A 86 9.12 -14.02 -9.36
C LEU A 86 8.59 -15.20 -10.16
N GLY A 87 8.26 -16.27 -9.47
CA GLY A 87 7.64 -17.47 -10.04
C GLY A 87 6.11 -17.37 -10.04
N THR A 88 5.47 -18.29 -10.81
CA THR A 88 4.01 -18.29 -10.99
C THR A 88 3.23 -18.62 -9.73
N LYS A 89 3.84 -19.22 -8.71
CA LYS A 89 3.22 -19.49 -7.41
C LYS A 89 2.71 -18.24 -6.71
N VAL A 90 3.37 -17.09 -6.97
CA VAL A 90 2.91 -15.79 -6.45
C VAL A 90 1.55 -15.42 -7.05
N ILE A 91 1.34 -15.70 -8.35
CA ILE A 91 0.05 -15.45 -9.02
C ILE A 91 -1.04 -16.35 -8.47
N GLU A 92 -0.74 -17.63 -8.21
CA GLU A 92 -1.70 -18.57 -7.61
C GLU A 92 -2.17 -18.08 -6.24
N LEU A 93 -1.23 -17.70 -5.36
CA LEU A 93 -1.54 -17.21 -4.02
C LEU A 93 -2.33 -15.89 -4.05
N ALA A 94 -1.89 -14.95 -4.90
CA ALA A 94 -2.61 -13.69 -5.10
C ALA A 94 -4.00 -13.93 -5.70
N GLY A 95 -4.14 -14.86 -6.66
CA GLY A 95 -5.40 -15.21 -7.28
C GLY A 95 -6.43 -15.74 -6.29
N VAL A 96 -6.02 -16.61 -5.37
CA VAL A 96 -6.90 -17.12 -4.29
C VAL A 96 -7.36 -15.98 -3.37
N TYR A 97 -6.44 -15.09 -2.96
CA TYR A 97 -6.78 -13.93 -2.14
C TYR A 97 -7.77 -13.00 -2.85
N LEU A 98 -7.49 -12.67 -4.11
CA LEU A 98 -8.32 -11.74 -4.90
C LEU A 98 -9.69 -12.33 -5.27
N ALA A 99 -9.76 -13.65 -5.53
CA ALA A 99 -11.02 -14.34 -5.84
C ALA A 99 -11.97 -14.39 -4.64
N ASN A 100 -11.42 -14.47 -3.42
CA ASN A 100 -12.20 -14.48 -2.18
C ASN A 100 -12.39 -13.08 -1.57
N SER A 101 -12.02 -12.03 -2.27
CA SER A 101 -12.22 -10.65 -1.82
C SER A 101 -13.60 -10.13 -2.27
N ASP A 102 -14.61 -10.26 -1.43
CA ASP A 102 -15.94 -9.70 -1.66
C ASP A 102 -15.87 -8.21 -1.99
N LEU A 103 -15.04 -7.46 -1.26
CA LEU A 103 -14.83 -6.02 -1.49
C LEU A 103 -14.38 -5.72 -2.93
N ARG A 104 -13.41 -6.48 -3.45
CA ARG A 104 -12.92 -6.28 -4.82
C ARG A 104 -14.00 -6.56 -5.86
N ASN A 105 -14.70 -7.70 -5.70
CA ASN A 105 -15.72 -8.15 -6.64
C ASN A 105 -16.92 -7.20 -6.66
N GLU A 106 -17.41 -6.79 -5.49
CA GLU A 106 -18.53 -5.86 -5.34
C GLU A 106 -18.22 -4.43 -5.79
N SER A 107 -16.93 -4.08 -5.81
CA SER A 107 -16.50 -2.73 -6.23
C SER A 107 -16.37 -2.58 -7.74
N GLN A 108 -16.06 -3.64 -8.51
CA GLN A 108 -15.58 -3.53 -9.89
C GLN A 108 -16.45 -2.64 -10.78
N ASN A 109 -17.76 -2.86 -10.83
CA ASN A 109 -18.68 -2.07 -11.66
C ASN A 109 -18.69 -0.58 -11.28
N THR A 110 -18.54 -0.28 -9.99
CA THR A 110 -18.50 1.11 -9.50
C THR A 110 -17.18 1.77 -9.88
N LEU A 111 -16.06 1.06 -9.80
CA LEU A 111 -14.74 1.56 -10.20
C LEU A 111 -14.72 1.86 -11.71
N ASP A 112 -15.25 0.95 -12.54
CA ASP A 112 -15.34 1.12 -13.98
C ASP A 112 -16.18 2.36 -14.35
N THR A 113 -17.34 2.51 -13.72
CA THR A 113 -18.22 3.67 -13.91
C THR A 113 -17.54 4.97 -13.50
N LEU A 114 -16.88 4.99 -12.33
CA LEU A 114 -16.19 6.16 -11.82
C LEU A 114 -15.02 6.57 -12.75
N SER A 115 -14.22 5.59 -13.22
CA SER A 115 -13.14 5.85 -14.17
C SER A 115 -13.66 6.37 -15.51
N ALA A 116 -14.77 5.82 -16.02
CA ALA A 116 -15.39 6.30 -17.27
C ALA A 116 -15.93 7.72 -17.15
N GLN A 117 -16.51 8.11 -16.00
CA GLN A 117 -17.05 9.44 -15.76
C GLN A 117 -15.95 10.50 -15.58
N ALA A 118 -14.93 10.20 -14.81
CA ALA A 118 -13.86 11.14 -14.51
C ALA A 118 -12.74 11.14 -15.56
N ASN A 119 -12.63 10.05 -16.34
CA ASN A 119 -11.53 9.75 -17.26
C ASN A 119 -10.15 9.78 -16.60
N GLU A 120 -10.08 9.43 -15.30
CA GLU A 120 -8.85 9.31 -14.52
C GLU A 120 -8.72 7.90 -13.91
N THR A 121 -7.52 7.57 -13.45
CA THR A 121 -7.24 6.25 -12.86
C THR A 121 -7.94 6.11 -11.51
N VAL A 122 -8.64 5.00 -11.33
CA VAL A 122 -9.30 4.65 -10.07
C VAL A 122 -8.53 3.53 -9.38
N HIS A 123 -8.34 3.65 -8.08
CA HIS A 123 -7.77 2.60 -7.24
C HIS A 123 -8.75 2.19 -6.15
N LEU A 124 -8.69 0.92 -5.78
CA LEU A 124 -9.25 0.38 -4.55
C LEU A 124 -8.11 -0.19 -3.71
N ALA A 125 -8.06 0.17 -2.44
CA ALA A 125 -7.04 -0.33 -1.54
C ALA A 125 -7.63 -0.76 -0.19
N VAL A 126 -6.90 -1.65 0.47
CA VAL A 126 -7.11 -2.06 1.85
C VAL A 126 -5.96 -1.61 2.71
N ARG A 127 -6.17 -1.53 4.03
CA ARG A 127 -5.11 -1.24 4.99
C ARG A 127 -4.24 -2.47 5.24
N SER A 128 -2.95 -2.25 5.35
CA SER A 128 -1.98 -3.21 5.88
C SER A 128 -1.03 -2.47 6.82
N GLU A 129 -1.26 -2.58 8.12
CA GLU A 129 -0.54 -1.82 9.16
C GLU A 129 -0.68 -0.29 8.94
N THR A 130 0.41 0.41 8.65
CA THR A 130 0.45 1.87 8.40
C THR A 130 0.49 2.23 6.92
N GLU A 131 0.21 1.26 6.05
CA GLU A 131 0.20 1.42 4.60
C GLU A 131 -1.14 1.02 3.99
N VAL A 132 -1.40 1.49 2.79
CA VAL A 132 -2.45 1.00 1.91
C VAL A 132 -1.86 0.03 0.90
N VAL A 133 -2.62 -1.02 0.54
CA VAL A 133 -2.27 -1.99 -0.51
C VAL A 133 -3.34 -1.94 -1.59
N TYR A 134 -2.94 -1.68 -2.83
CA TYR A 134 -3.86 -1.68 -3.96
C TYR A 134 -4.34 -3.10 -4.28
N ILE A 135 -5.66 -3.33 -4.26
CA ILE A 135 -6.30 -4.62 -4.59
C ILE A 135 -7.08 -4.58 -5.90
N ALA A 136 -7.41 -3.40 -6.41
CA ALA A 136 -7.97 -3.20 -7.74
C ALA A 136 -7.53 -1.87 -8.33
N LYS A 137 -7.53 -1.79 -9.66
CA LYS A 137 -7.19 -0.61 -10.46
C LYS A 137 -8.00 -0.61 -11.74
N VAL A 138 -8.51 0.55 -12.13
CA VAL A 138 -9.07 0.82 -13.45
C VAL A 138 -8.28 1.97 -14.06
N GLU A 139 -7.64 1.72 -15.19
CA GLU A 139 -6.77 2.71 -15.82
C GLU A 139 -7.57 3.77 -16.57
N SER A 140 -7.10 5.02 -16.49
CA SER A 140 -7.52 6.11 -17.35
C SER A 140 -7.27 5.78 -18.83
N ARG A 141 -8.11 6.32 -19.73
CA ARG A 141 -7.92 6.22 -21.18
C ARG A 141 -6.88 7.20 -21.73
N HIS A 142 -6.36 8.10 -20.89
CA HIS A 142 -5.29 9.01 -21.28
C HIS A 142 -3.97 8.27 -21.54
N ALA A 143 -3.20 8.72 -22.53
CA ALA A 143 -1.87 8.18 -22.80
C ALA A 143 -0.89 8.47 -21.64
N VAL A 144 -0.96 9.67 -21.07
CA VAL A 144 -0.22 10.07 -19.88
C VAL A 144 -1.07 9.78 -18.65
N ARG A 145 -0.64 8.84 -17.84
CA ARG A 145 -1.32 8.39 -16.62
C ARG A 145 -0.33 7.98 -15.55
N MET A 146 -0.81 7.94 -14.32
CA MET A 146 -0.02 7.50 -13.17
C MET A 146 0.41 6.04 -13.31
N TYR A 147 1.69 5.78 -13.05
CA TYR A 147 2.18 4.40 -12.95
C TYR A 147 1.80 3.82 -11.58
N SER A 148 1.05 2.74 -11.58
CA SER A 148 0.66 2.00 -10.38
C SER A 148 0.33 0.55 -10.75
N TYR A 149 0.38 -0.35 -9.77
CA TYR A 149 0.08 -1.77 -9.95
C TYR A 149 -0.63 -2.36 -8.73
N ILE A 150 -1.39 -3.44 -8.94
CA ILE A 150 -2.04 -4.17 -7.84
C ILE A 150 -0.95 -4.80 -6.97
N GLY A 151 -1.09 -4.67 -5.64
CA GLY A 151 -0.08 -5.06 -4.66
C GLY A 151 0.89 -3.92 -4.28
N ALA A 152 0.86 -2.77 -4.97
CA ALA A 152 1.66 -1.61 -4.55
C ALA A 152 1.25 -1.16 -3.14
N ARG A 153 2.26 -0.79 -2.35
CA ARG A 153 2.14 -0.34 -0.97
C ARG A 153 2.53 1.12 -0.87
N LEU A 154 1.72 1.92 -0.22
CA LEU A 154 1.97 3.35 -0.02
C LEU A 154 1.61 3.75 1.42
N PRO A 155 2.29 4.76 1.99
CA PRO A 155 1.98 5.23 3.34
C PRO A 155 0.55 5.77 3.46
N MET A 156 -0.09 5.55 4.61
CA MET A 156 -1.44 6.07 4.85
C MET A 156 -1.46 7.60 5.00
N TYR A 157 -0.45 8.20 5.63
CA TYR A 157 -0.49 9.62 6.02
C TYR A 157 -0.44 10.62 4.87
N CYS A 158 0.09 10.24 3.71
CA CYS A 158 0.31 11.12 2.56
C CYS A 158 -0.46 10.69 1.29
N THR A 159 -1.36 9.71 1.39
CA THR A 159 -2.20 9.26 0.27
C THR A 159 -3.66 9.56 0.53
N ALA A 160 -4.42 9.87 -0.52
CA ALA A 160 -5.86 10.09 -0.39
C ALA A 160 -6.56 8.86 0.20
N LEU A 161 -6.20 7.64 -0.25
CA LEU A 161 -6.73 6.39 0.28
C LEU A 161 -6.46 6.22 1.77
N GLY A 162 -5.22 6.41 2.20
CA GLY A 162 -4.82 6.23 3.59
C GLY A 162 -5.43 7.27 4.51
N LYS A 163 -5.43 8.55 4.10
CA LYS A 163 -6.07 9.62 4.88
C LYS A 163 -7.58 9.43 4.99
N ALA A 164 -8.25 8.95 3.93
CA ALA A 164 -9.65 8.58 4.00
C ALA A 164 -9.90 7.46 5.02
N MET A 165 -9.09 6.40 5.00
CA MET A 165 -9.22 5.31 5.97
C MET A 165 -8.93 5.76 7.40
N MET A 166 -7.86 6.54 7.64
CA MET A 166 -7.53 7.04 8.99
C MET A 166 -8.59 8.01 9.54
N ALA A 167 -9.19 8.81 8.67
CA ALA A 167 -10.20 9.78 9.11
C ALA A 167 -11.45 9.11 9.71
N PHE A 168 -11.79 7.92 9.24
CA PHE A 168 -13.01 7.21 9.63
C PHE A 168 -12.75 5.88 10.35
N GLY A 169 -11.50 5.43 10.37
CA GLY A 169 -11.08 4.22 11.07
C GLY A 169 -10.83 4.44 12.56
N PRO A 170 -10.47 3.38 13.30
CA PRO A 170 -10.07 3.46 14.70
C PRO A 170 -8.90 4.42 14.91
N GLU A 171 -8.91 5.12 16.06
CA GLU A 171 -7.85 6.08 16.44
C GLU A 171 -6.46 5.42 16.50
N ASP A 172 -6.39 4.13 16.80
CA ASP A 172 -5.14 3.37 16.87
C ASP A 172 -4.39 3.42 15.54
N TRP A 173 -5.07 3.51 14.38
CA TRP A 173 -4.43 3.60 13.08
C TRP A 173 -3.59 4.87 12.92
N LEU A 174 -4.10 5.98 13.44
CA LEU A 174 -3.35 7.23 13.48
C LEU A 174 -2.16 7.13 14.44
N GLN A 175 -2.37 6.56 15.65
CA GLN A 175 -1.30 6.42 16.63
C GLN A 175 -0.18 5.49 16.12
N GLU A 176 -0.51 4.37 15.48
CA GLU A 176 0.46 3.49 14.84
C GLU A 176 1.24 4.21 13.74
N THR A 177 0.56 5.01 12.91
CA THR A 177 1.18 5.79 11.84
C THR A 177 2.15 6.84 12.42
N LEU A 178 1.73 7.58 13.44
CA LEU A 178 2.56 8.56 14.13
C LEU A 178 3.76 7.91 14.83
N GLY A 179 3.57 6.74 15.40
CA GLY A 179 4.63 5.97 16.06
C GLY A 179 5.74 5.48 15.13
N ARG A 180 5.45 5.32 13.83
CA ARG A 180 6.46 4.99 12.80
C ARG A 180 7.18 6.22 12.24
N GLY A 181 6.65 7.41 12.51
CA GLY A 181 7.14 8.68 11.97
C GLY A 181 6.51 9.05 10.63
N LEU A 182 6.54 10.34 10.34
CA LEU A 182 6.01 10.93 9.10
C LEU A 182 7.20 11.40 8.26
N GLU A 183 7.62 10.60 7.29
CA GLU A 183 8.75 10.92 6.41
C GLU A 183 8.31 11.86 5.28
N PRO A 184 9.08 12.92 4.94
CA PRO A 184 8.77 13.78 3.82
C PRO A 184 9.01 13.04 2.50
N ARG A 185 7.97 12.84 1.70
CA ARG A 185 8.08 12.27 0.35
C ARG A 185 8.18 13.37 -0.71
N THR A 186 7.53 14.49 -0.43
CA THR A 186 7.56 15.70 -1.23
C THR A 186 7.62 16.90 -0.30
N PRO A 187 7.86 18.13 -0.81
CA PRO A 187 7.74 19.36 -0.03
C PRO A 187 6.32 19.62 0.51
N HIS A 188 5.30 18.95 -0.05
CA HIS A 188 3.90 19.09 0.34
C HIS A 188 3.42 18.06 1.36
N THR A 189 4.24 17.05 1.66
CA THR A 189 3.89 15.99 2.62
C THR A 189 3.62 16.60 4.00
N ILE A 190 2.49 16.25 4.60
CA ILE A 190 2.17 16.62 5.98
C ILE A 190 3.02 15.77 6.93
N ILE A 191 4.03 16.37 7.54
CA ILE A 191 4.98 15.70 8.46
C ILE A 191 4.76 16.08 9.94
N ASN A 192 3.76 16.90 10.22
CA ASN A 192 3.42 17.34 11.58
C ASN A 192 2.15 16.64 12.06
N ALA A 193 2.21 16.02 13.24
CA ALA A 193 1.09 15.27 13.80
C ALA A 193 -0.18 16.12 14.02
N SER A 194 -0.02 17.38 14.45
CA SER A 194 -1.15 18.28 14.64
C SER A 194 -1.80 18.68 13.33
N ALA A 195 -1.00 18.93 12.28
CA ALA A 195 -1.49 19.25 10.95
C ALA A 195 -2.20 18.05 10.31
N LEU A 196 -1.66 16.83 10.49
CA LEU A 196 -2.32 15.61 10.02
C LEU A 196 -3.67 15.40 10.72
N LYS A 197 -3.74 15.58 12.05
CA LYS A 197 -5.01 15.49 12.79
C LYS A 197 -6.04 16.50 12.28
N ALA A 198 -5.64 17.74 12.06
CA ALA A 198 -6.53 18.78 11.52
C ALA A 198 -7.03 18.44 10.12
N ASP A 199 -6.17 17.89 9.24
CA ASP A 199 -6.61 17.41 7.91
C ASP A 199 -7.59 16.24 8.01
N LEU A 200 -7.35 15.27 8.92
CA LEU A 200 -8.28 14.16 9.16
C LEU A 200 -9.65 14.64 9.67
N GLU A 201 -9.70 15.65 10.52
CA GLU A 201 -10.96 16.29 10.97
C GLU A 201 -11.69 16.96 9.80
N ALA A 202 -10.97 17.69 8.96
CA ALA A 202 -11.54 18.29 7.76
C ALA A 202 -12.06 17.22 6.78
N ILE A 203 -11.36 16.08 6.64
CA ILE A 203 -11.80 14.93 5.84
C ILE A 203 -13.10 14.34 6.42
N ARG A 204 -13.21 14.17 7.72
CA ARG A 204 -14.46 13.72 8.38
C ARG A 204 -15.63 14.64 8.08
N ALA A 205 -15.41 15.95 8.14
CA ALA A 205 -16.45 16.93 7.89
C ALA A 205 -16.96 16.93 6.44
N ARG A 206 -16.06 16.81 5.43
CA ARG A 206 -16.43 16.82 4.00
C ARG A 206 -16.75 15.42 3.43
N GLY A 207 -16.29 14.34 4.09
CA GLY A 207 -16.54 12.95 3.70
C GLY A 207 -15.61 12.40 2.62
N PHE A 208 -14.57 13.12 2.23
CA PHE A 208 -13.55 12.69 1.28
C PHE A 208 -12.18 13.33 1.59
N SER A 209 -11.12 12.70 1.18
CA SER A 209 -9.74 13.16 1.33
C SER A 209 -9.17 13.69 0.02
N ILE A 210 -8.15 14.53 0.12
CA ILE A 210 -7.33 14.98 -1.01
C ILE A 210 -5.86 14.73 -0.65
N ASP A 211 -5.12 14.09 -1.55
CA ASP A 211 -3.67 14.09 -1.57
C ASP A 211 -3.26 15.16 -2.60
N ASN A 212 -2.73 16.25 -2.10
CA ASN A 212 -2.30 17.39 -2.90
C ASN A 212 -0.79 17.36 -3.11
N GLU A 213 -0.32 16.45 -3.98
CA GLU A 213 1.10 16.24 -4.24
C GLU A 213 1.90 15.81 -2.98
N GLU A 214 1.23 15.23 -1.99
CA GLU A 214 1.85 14.82 -0.74
C GLU A 214 2.67 13.53 -0.87
N ASN A 215 2.20 12.59 -1.69
CA ASN A 215 2.89 11.34 -1.97
C ASN A 215 3.86 11.44 -3.15
N GLU A 216 3.48 12.18 -4.20
CA GLU A 216 4.24 12.32 -5.44
C GLU A 216 3.97 13.69 -6.09
N ILE A 217 5.05 14.40 -6.49
CA ILE A 217 4.95 15.68 -7.19
C ILE A 217 4.28 15.49 -8.55
N GLY A 218 3.40 16.43 -8.91
CA GLY A 218 2.66 16.41 -10.18
C GLY A 218 1.46 15.45 -10.17
N VAL A 219 1.17 14.80 -9.04
CA VAL A 219 0.03 13.89 -8.88
C VAL A 219 -0.93 14.41 -7.80
N ARG A 220 -2.21 14.44 -8.10
CA ARG A 220 -3.27 14.73 -7.12
C ARG A 220 -4.31 13.63 -7.11
N CYS A 221 -4.74 13.28 -5.90
CA CYS A 221 -5.71 12.21 -5.70
C CYS A 221 -6.86 12.68 -4.80
N VAL A 222 -8.06 12.14 -5.07
CA VAL A 222 -9.24 12.32 -4.23
C VAL A 222 -9.73 10.95 -3.79
N GLY A 223 -9.94 10.73 -2.49
CA GLY A 223 -10.29 9.43 -1.94
C GLY A 223 -11.48 9.46 -1.00
N ALA A 224 -12.16 8.32 -0.85
CA ALA A 224 -13.23 8.16 0.12
C ALA A 224 -13.23 6.74 0.71
N PRO A 225 -13.64 6.59 1.99
CA PRO A 225 -13.63 5.32 2.70
C PRO A 225 -14.78 4.42 2.26
N VAL A 226 -14.56 3.11 2.32
CA VAL A 226 -15.57 2.08 2.14
C VAL A 226 -15.81 1.38 3.46
N PHE A 227 -17.09 1.21 3.83
CA PHE A 227 -17.54 0.60 5.07
C PHE A 227 -18.24 -0.73 4.82
N ASP A 228 -18.23 -1.60 5.81
CA ASP A 228 -19.04 -2.82 5.84
C ASP A 228 -20.30 -2.71 6.71
N PHE A 229 -21.02 -3.82 6.87
CA PHE A 229 -22.24 -3.92 7.68
C PHE A 229 -21.99 -3.66 9.18
N THR A 230 -20.76 -3.78 9.66
CA THR A 230 -20.38 -3.46 11.05
C THR A 230 -20.09 -1.97 11.25
N ARG A 231 -20.17 -1.17 10.18
CA ARG A 231 -19.75 0.24 10.11
C ARG A 231 -18.24 0.44 10.24
N SER A 232 -17.45 -0.62 10.08
CA SER A 232 -15.99 -0.55 10.05
C SER A 232 -15.48 -0.15 8.67
N VAL A 233 -14.40 0.63 8.64
CA VAL A 233 -13.69 0.93 7.39
C VAL A 233 -12.95 -0.32 6.93
N ILE A 234 -13.31 -0.85 5.77
CA ILE A 234 -12.71 -2.05 5.17
C ILE A 234 -11.77 -1.74 4.00
N GLY A 235 -11.78 -0.50 3.53
CA GLY A 235 -10.93 -0.05 2.44
C GLY A 235 -11.24 1.40 2.06
N ALA A 236 -10.66 1.84 0.95
CA ALA A 236 -10.98 3.13 0.33
C ALA A 236 -10.83 3.04 -1.19
N ILE A 237 -11.50 3.94 -1.90
CA ILE A 237 -11.30 4.17 -3.34
C ILE A 237 -10.71 5.55 -3.57
N SER A 238 -9.98 5.73 -4.68
CA SER A 238 -9.49 7.05 -5.11
C SER A 238 -9.55 7.23 -6.61
N LEU A 239 -9.74 8.49 -7.03
CA LEU A 239 -9.37 9.01 -8.36
C LEU A 239 -7.99 9.63 -8.28
N SER A 240 -7.13 9.35 -9.26
CA SER A 240 -5.74 9.80 -9.28
C SER A 240 -5.35 10.23 -10.70
N GLY A 241 -4.73 11.39 -10.80
CA GLY A 241 -4.26 11.91 -12.09
C GLY A 241 -3.20 13.01 -11.94
N PRO A 242 -2.59 13.42 -13.06
CA PRO A 242 -1.67 14.56 -13.10
C PRO A 242 -2.35 15.85 -12.68
N THR A 243 -1.60 16.74 -12.00
CA THR A 243 -2.13 18.02 -11.49
C THR A 243 -2.66 18.96 -12.57
N GLU A 244 -2.20 18.80 -13.82
CA GLU A 244 -2.72 19.54 -14.98
C GLU A 244 -4.18 19.24 -15.31
N ARG A 245 -4.67 18.03 -14.95
CA ARG A 245 -6.06 17.59 -15.15
C ARG A 245 -6.83 17.47 -13.84
N MET A 246 -6.11 17.26 -12.76
CA MET A 246 -6.63 17.16 -11.40
C MET A 246 -6.20 18.39 -10.60
N ASP A 247 -6.57 19.59 -11.08
CA ASP A 247 -6.34 20.84 -10.35
C ASP A 247 -7.17 20.88 -9.05
N GLN A 248 -7.05 21.96 -8.27
CA GLN A 248 -7.75 22.08 -6.98
C GLN A 248 -9.27 22.17 -7.15
N GLU A 249 -9.75 22.89 -8.16
CA GLU A 249 -11.18 23.05 -8.46
C GLU A 249 -11.79 21.72 -8.87
N ARG A 250 -11.17 21.04 -9.83
CA ARG A 250 -11.57 19.71 -10.30
C ARG A 250 -11.57 18.67 -9.19
N SER A 251 -10.57 18.70 -8.32
CA SER A 251 -10.50 17.79 -7.16
C SER A 251 -11.62 18.04 -6.14
N ALA A 252 -11.99 19.30 -5.94
CA ALA A 252 -13.12 19.65 -5.08
C ALA A 252 -14.46 19.19 -5.68
N GLU A 253 -14.66 19.34 -7.00
CA GLU A 253 -15.83 18.82 -7.72
C GLU A 253 -15.94 17.30 -7.68
N LEU A 254 -14.82 16.60 -7.86
CA LEU A 254 -14.78 15.13 -7.87
C LEU A 254 -14.91 14.51 -6.46
N GLY A 255 -14.64 15.27 -5.40
CA GLY A 255 -14.76 14.81 -4.02
C GLY A 255 -16.12 14.17 -3.71
N PRO A 256 -17.25 14.88 -3.90
CA PRO A 256 -18.58 14.32 -3.73
C PRO A 256 -18.87 13.09 -4.60
N VAL A 257 -18.32 13.06 -5.84
CA VAL A 257 -18.50 11.95 -6.78
C VAL A 257 -17.81 10.68 -6.25
N VAL A 258 -16.55 10.80 -5.81
CA VAL A 258 -15.80 9.68 -5.21
C VAL A 258 -16.47 9.20 -3.94
N ARG A 259 -16.93 10.12 -3.08
CA ARG A 259 -17.67 9.79 -1.85
C ARG A 259 -18.95 9.01 -2.17
N GLU A 260 -19.72 9.41 -3.18
CA GLU A 260 -20.94 8.71 -3.56
C GLU A 260 -20.62 7.31 -4.13
N ALA A 261 -19.58 7.17 -4.94
CA ALA A 261 -19.12 5.88 -5.43
C ALA A 261 -18.70 4.95 -4.27
N ALA A 262 -17.94 5.47 -3.30
CA ALA A 262 -17.56 4.71 -2.09
C ALA A 262 -18.79 4.29 -1.27
N ARG A 263 -19.80 5.16 -1.16
CA ARG A 263 -21.07 4.86 -0.49
C ARG A 263 -21.84 3.74 -1.20
N GLN A 264 -21.84 3.70 -2.54
CA GLN A 264 -22.47 2.62 -3.31
C GLN A 264 -21.79 1.27 -3.07
N ILE A 265 -20.45 1.25 -3.02
CA ILE A 265 -19.70 0.04 -2.66
C ILE A 265 -20.04 -0.37 -1.23
N SER A 266 -19.98 0.55 -0.28
CA SER A 266 -20.32 0.29 1.12
C SER A 266 -21.72 -0.31 1.29
N LYS A 267 -22.68 0.20 0.53
CA LYS A 267 -24.07 -0.34 0.55
C LYS A 267 -24.12 -1.81 0.08
N ARG A 268 -23.32 -2.18 -0.93
CA ARG A 268 -23.19 -3.58 -1.36
C ARG A 268 -22.48 -4.45 -0.32
N MET A 269 -21.59 -3.85 0.48
CA MET A 269 -20.95 -4.51 1.62
C MET A 269 -21.85 -4.53 2.88
N GLY A 270 -23.14 -4.19 2.73
CA GLY A 270 -24.14 -4.24 3.80
C GLY A 270 -24.16 -3.02 4.73
N TYR A 271 -23.41 -1.94 4.42
CA TYR A 271 -23.42 -0.72 5.22
C TYR A 271 -24.77 -0.01 5.14
N THR A 272 -25.33 0.30 6.31
CA THR A 272 -26.49 1.21 6.49
C THR A 272 -26.04 2.40 7.32
N PRO A 273 -26.22 3.65 6.81
CA PRO A 273 -25.82 4.89 7.50
C PRO A 273 -26.37 5.06 8.91
#